data_af1f310dfa09fe0d6955eba3545e8c23
#
_entry.id   af1f310dfa09fe0d6955eba3545e8c23
#
_cell.length_a   1.000
_cell.length_b   1.000
_cell.length_c   1.000
_cell.angle_alpha   90.00
_cell.angle_beta   90.00
_cell.angle_gamma   90.00
#
_symmetry.space_group_name_H-M   'P 1'
#
loop_
_entity.id
_entity.type
_entity.pdbx_description
1 polymer ?
#
loop_
_entity_poly.entity_id
_entity_poly.type
_entity_poly.pdbx_seq_one_letter_code
_entity_poly.pdbx_strand_id
1 'polypeptide(L)'
;MEKDNEFTLLKSRSSQACIRDGYKFYAAGFRQIFRYTWPLAIVFAILSAAASALPVLVSPSLLLAGAALALVSVVLLLYTASWRLHKRQLLQKAEIKPRLWLRHLGMVLLVGIFCLFVVSVLAMLTCLPTFIMMAANWQSQMGVINGDPSGMPEYVRWLTIGVFLLAGFIQAYVWLTFIGPTYMLRGSIAQREIERKEFNT
;
A
#
# COMPACT_ATOMS: atom_id res chain seq x y z
N MET A 1 -24.77 -19.16 -10.86
CA MET A 1 -25.34 -17.95 -10.23
C MET A 1 -25.26 -17.97 -8.70
N GLU A 2 -24.19 -18.57 -8.11
CA GLU A 2 -24.06 -18.76 -6.65
C GLU A 2 -22.79 -18.11 -6.07
N LYS A 3 -22.03 -17.36 -6.88
CA LYS A 3 -20.78 -16.67 -6.47
C LYS A 3 -20.96 -15.27 -5.92
N ASP A 4 -22.15 -14.68 -6.02
CA ASP A 4 -22.36 -13.26 -5.70
C ASP A 4 -22.66 -12.98 -4.22
N ASN A 5 -22.93 -14.01 -3.41
CA ASN A 5 -23.29 -13.84 -1.99
C ASN A 5 -22.12 -13.90 -0.99
N GLU A 6 -20.91 -14.25 -1.41
CA GLU A 6 -19.78 -14.42 -0.49
C GLU A 6 -19.19 -13.08 0.01
N PHE A 7 -19.35 -12.00 -0.76
CA PHE A 7 -18.74 -10.70 -0.47
C PHE A 7 -19.75 -9.57 -0.22
N THR A 8 -20.88 -9.88 0.40
CA THR A 8 -21.84 -8.84 0.81
C THR A 8 -21.14 -7.82 1.73
N LEU A 9 -21.15 -6.54 1.36
CA LEU A 9 -20.52 -5.47 2.13
C LEU A 9 -21.14 -5.33 3.52
N LEU A 10 -22.49 -5.26 3.56
CA LEU A 10 -23.27 -5.08 4.78
C LEU A 10 -23.46 -6.42 5.49
N LYS A 11 -22.50 -6.79 6.31
CA LYS A 11 -22.54 -7.97 7.18
C LYS A 11 -21.75 -7.70 8.45
N SER A 12 -22.33 -8.00 9.60
CA SER A 12 -21.63 -7.93 10.88
C SER A 12 -20.52 -8.98 10.94
N ARG A 13 -19.27 -8.54 10.98
CA ARG A 13 -18.06 -9.39 10.98
C ARG A 13 -17.22 -9.14 12.22
N SER A 14 -16.49 -10.16 12.66
CA SER A 14 -15.38 -9.98 13.60
C SER A 14 -14.17 -9.33 12.90
N SER A 15 -13.23 -8.78 13.67
CA SER A 15 -12.01 -8.19 13.12
C SER A 15 -11.22 -9.17 12.25
N GLN A 16 -11.11 -10.43 12.70
CA GLN A 16 -10.43 -11.49 11.96
C GLN A 16 -11.15 -11.85 10.64
N ALA A 17 -12.49 -11.88 10.66
CA ALA A 17 -13.27 -12.12 9.45
C ALA A 17 -13.14 -10.97 8.45
N CYS A 18 -13.07 -9.70 8.91
CA CYS A 18 -12.83 -8.54 8.04
C CYS A 18 -11.47 -8.64 7.32
N ILE A 19 -10.44 -9.08 8.03
CA ILE A 19 -9.10 -9.27 7.46
C ILE A 19 -9.13 -10.38 6.40
N ARG A 20 -9.61 -11.56 6.78
CA ARG A 20 -9.66 -12.74 5.90
C ARG A 20 -10.49 -12.48 4.64
N ASP A 21 -11.69 -11.96 4.82
CA ASP A 21 -12.61 -11.72 3.71
C ASP A 21 -12.12 -10.55 2.83
N GLY A 22 -11.45 -9.56 3.43
CA GLY A 22 -10.83 -8.46 2.72
C GLY A 22 -9.69 -8.90 1.80
N TYR A 23 -8.79 -9.77 2.27
CA TYR A 23 -7.73 -10.33 1.41
C TYR A 23 -8.29 -11.27 0.34
N LYS A 24 -9.30 -12.09 0.65
CA LYS A 24 -10.00 -12.90 -0.36
C LYS A 24 -10.64 -12.03 -1.44
N PHE A 25 -11.31 -10.96 -1.04
CA PHE A 25 -11.92 -9.99 -1.96
C PHE A 25 -10.85 -9.37 -2.87
N TYR A 26 -9.72 -8.93 -2.31
CA TYR A 26 -8.62 -8.36 -3.08
C TYR A 26 -8.04 -9.37 -4.07
N ALA A 27 -7.78 -10.60 -3.63
CA ALA A 27 -7.24 -11.67 -4.48
C ALA A 27 -8.20 -12.06 -5.62
N ALA A 28 -9.48 -12.24 -5.30
CA ALA A 28 -10.51 -12.58 -6.30
C ALA A 28 -10.73 -11.46 -7.32
N GLY A 29 -10.66 -10.20 -6.89
CA GLY A 29 -10.83 -9.00 -7.73
C GLY A 29 -9.53 -8.48 -8.36
N PHE A 30 -8.37 -9.13 -8.14
CA PHE A 30 -7.06 -8.60 -8.51
C PHE A 30 -6.95 -8.16 -9.97
N ARG A 31 -7.45 -8.96 -10.91
CA ARG A 31 -7.41 -8.64 -12.34
C ARG A 31 -8.14 -7.33 -12.66
N GLN A 32 -9.28 -7.08 -12.01
CA GLN A 32 -10.04 -5.85 -12.20
C GLN A 32 -9.35 -4.66 -11.52
N ILE A 33 -8.87 -4.86 -10.29
CA ILE A 33 -8.10 -3.85 -9.55
C ILE A 33 -6.88 -3.45 -10.37
N PHE A 34 -6.10 -4.41 -10.86
CA PHE A 34 -4.93 -4.18 -11.71
C PHE A 34 -5.30 -3.34 -12.94
N ARG A 35 -6.33 -3.74 -13.68
CA ARG A 35 -6.77 -3.04 -14.90
C ARG A 35 -7.09 -1.56 -14.66
N TYR A 36 -7.63 -1.22 -13.48
CA TYR A 36 -8.02 0.16 -13.19
C TYR A 36 -6.95 0.96 -12.45
N THR A 37 -5.98 0.30 -11.82
CA THR A 37 -4.97 0.98 -10.98
C THR A 37 -3.56 0.98 -11.59
N TRP A 38 -3.29 0.25 -12.69
CA TRP A 38 -1.96 0.19 -13.28
C TRP A 38 -1.33 1.57 -13.61
N PRO A 39 -2.10 2.59 -14.11
CA PRO A 39 -1.48 3.89 -14.36
C PRO A 39 -1.08 4.59 -13.04
N LEU A 40 -1.87 4.39 -11.97
CA LEU A 40 -1.52 4.91 -10.65
C LEU A 40 -0.29 4.20 -10.07
N ALA A 41 -0.16 2.89 -10.32
CA ALA A 41 1.00 2.13 -9.91
C ALA A 41 2.29 2.60 -10.62
N ILE A 42 2.22 2.99 -11.89
CA ILE A 42 3.36 3.59 -12.61
C ILE A 42 3.75 4.94 -11.99
N VAL A 43 2.78 5.83 -11.75
CA VAL A 43 3.06 7.12 -11.10
C VAL A 43 3.67 6.89 -9.72
N PHE A 44 3.13 5.97 -8.94
CA PHE A 44 3.70 5.60 -7.65
C PHE A 44 5.12 5.04 -7.77
N ALA A 45 5.38 4.18 -8.75
CA ALA A 45 6.71 3.63 -9.01
C ALA A 45 7.75 4.73 -9.29
N ILE A 46 7.38 5.73 -10.08
CA ILE A 46 8.25 6.87 -10.38
C ILE A 46 8.52 7.69 -9.09
N LEU A 47 7.49 7.99 -8.31
CA LEU A 47 7.64 8.74 -7.06
C LEU A 47 8.45 7.96 -6.02
N SER A 48 8.19 6.66 -5.89
CA SER A 48 8.92 5.76 -4.99
C SER A 48 10.38 5.59 -5.40
N ALA A 49 10.65 5.45 -6.72
CA ALA A 49 12.01 5.40 -7.23
C ALA A 49 12.76 6.71 -6.99
N ALA A 50 12.12 7.87 -7.22
CA ALA A 50 12.70 9.18 -6.91
C ALA A 50 12.98 9.31 -5.40
N ALA A 51 12.05 8.90 -4.54
CA ALA A 51 12.22 8.91 -3.10
C ALA A 51 13.44 8.08 -2.64
N SER A 52 13.66 6.91 -3.25
CA SER A 52 14.79 6.04 -2.97
C SER A 52 16.10 6.52 -3.58
N ALA A 53 16.03 7.15 -4.77
CA ALA A 53 17.20 7.66 -5.48
C ALA A 53 17.80 8.90 -4.83
N LEU A 54 16.99 9.78 -4.24
CA LEU A 54 17.45 11.03 -3.61
C LEU A 54 18.58 10.83 -2.59
N PRO A 55 18.43 9.97 -1.56
CA PRO A 55 19.50 9.77 -0.58
C PRO A 55 20.68 8.97 -1.13
N VAL A 56 20.47 8.17 -2.16
CA VAL A 56 21.49 7.26 -2.70
C VAL A 56 22.36 7.89 -3.77
N LEU A 57 21.73 8.61 -4.72
CA LEU A 57 22.42 9.15 -5.90
C LEU A 57 22.77 10.63 -5.77
N VAL A 58 22.10 11.37 -4.87
CA VAL A 58 22.31 12.80 -4.72
C VAL A 58 23.07 13.11 -3.42
N SER A 59 22.45 12.87 -2.27
CA SER A 59 23.09 13.12 -0.98
C SER A 59 22.36 12.39 0.16
N PRO A 60 23.08 11.74 1.10
CA PRO A 60 22.50 11.12 2.28
C PRO A 60 21.69 12.07 3.17
N SER A 61 21.99 13.37 3.14
CA SER A 61 21.23 14.40 3.88
C SER A 61 19.78 14.50 3.44
N LEU A 62 19.43 14.01 2.23
CA LEU A 62 18.07 13.98 1.69
C LEU A 62 17.24 12.78 2.15
N LEU A 63 17.73 11.98 3.09
CA LEU A 63 17.01 10.81 3.60
C LEU A 63 15.61 11.15 4.13
N LEU A 64 15.49 12.22 4.91
CA LEU A 64 14.20 12.67 5.45
C LEU A 64 13.25 13.16 4.34
N ALA A 65 13.78 13.87 3.35
CA ALA A 65 12.99 14.31 2.19
C ALA A 65 12.49 13.12 1.37
N GLY A 66 13.34 12.12 1.14
CA GLY A 66 12.97 10.87 0.48
C GLY A 66 11.88 10.10 1.26
N ALA A 67 12.05 9.98 2.59
CA ALA A 67 11.04 9.33 3.44
C ALA A 67 9.70 10.08 3.42
N ALA A 68 9.70 11.41 3.48
CA ALA A 68 8.49 12.21 3.38
C ALA A 68 7.81 12.03 2.01
N LEU A 69 8.58 12.04 0.91
CA LEU A 69 8.05 11.80 -0.43
C LEU A 69 7.44 10.40 -0.56
N ALA A 70 8.10 9.38 0.02
CA ALA A 70 7.57 8.01 0.04
C ALA A 70 6.23 7.93 0.80
N LEU A 71 6.12 8.54 1.97
CA LEU A 71 4.86 8.57 2.74
C LEU A 71 3.74 9.28 1.98
N VAL A 72 4.01 10.44 1.41
CA VAL A 72 3.04 11.21 0.61
C VAL A 72 2.60 10.38 -0.59
N SER A 73 3.51 9.70 -1.28
CA SER A 73 3.17 8.85 -2.44
C SER A 73 2.25 7.68 -2.07
N VAL A 74 2.46 7.02 -0.91
CA VAL A 74 1.58 5.96 -0.40
C VAL A 74 0.18 6.49 -0.11
N VAL A 75 0.07 7.63 0.59
CA VAL A 75 -1.23 8.25 0.91
C VAL A 75 -1.98 8.62 -0.38
N LEU A 76 -1.28 9.24 -1.34
CA LEU A 76 -1.87 9.59 -2.64
C LEU A 76 -2.32 8.34 -3.41
N LEU A 77 -1.52 7.27 -3.42
CA LEU A 77 -1.88 6.01 -4.08
C LEU A 77 -3.16 5.43 -3.47
N LEU A 78 -3.22 5.28 -2.13
CA LEU A 78 -4.37 4.70 -1.45
C LEU A 78 -5.63 5.54 -1.63
N TYR A 79 -5.52 6.86 -1.55
CA TYR A 79 -6.63 7.78 -1.75
C TYR A 79 -7.16 7.74 -3.18
N THR A 80 -6.27 7.93 -4.18
CA THR A 80 -6.66 7.96 -5.60
C THR A 80 -7.16 6.61 -6.10
N ALA A 81 -6.55 5.50 -5.65
CA ALA A 81 -7.01 4.16 -6.00
C ALA A 81 -8.39 3.86 -5.39
N SER A 82 -8.60 4.18 -4.11
CA SER A 82 -9.91 4.00 -3.46
C SER A 82 -10.99 4.82 -4.14
N TRP A 83 -10.71 6.08 -4.48
CA TRP A 83 -11.63 6.95 -5.21
C TRP A 83 -11.95 6.40 -6.60
N ARG A 84 -10.95 5.93 -7.34
CA ARG A 84 -11.11 5.37 -8.69
C ARG A 84 -11.89 4.06 -8.70
N LEU A 85 -11.59 3.15 -7.76
CA LEU A 85 -12.30 1.89 -7.60
C LEU A 85 -13.76 2.12 -7.20
N HIS A 86 -13.99 3.12 -6.35
CA HIS A 86 -15.33 3.53 -5.96
C HIS A 86 -16.13 4.11 -7.15
N LYS A 87 -15.54 5.01 -7.95
CA LYS A 87 -16.17 5.55 -9.16
C LYS A 87 -16.53 4.46 -10.18
N ARG A 88 -15.82 3.34 -10.19
CA ARG A 88 -16.07 2.19 -11.06
C ARG A 88 -17.01 1.15 -10.45
N GLN A 89 -17.67 1.47 -9.35
CA GLN A 89 -18.64 0.61 -8.65
C GLN A 89 -18.07 -0.74 -8.16
N LEU A 90 -16.73 -0.90 -8.17
CA LEU A 90 -16.08 -2.05 -7.57
C LEU A 90 -16.14 -2.02 -6.04
N LEU A 91 -16.24 -0.83 -5.46
CA LEU A 91 -16.42 -0.59 -4.03
C LEU A 91 -17.77 0.12 -3.82
N GLN A 92 -18.70 -0.53 -3.15
CA GLN A 92 -19.98 0.10 -2.76
C GLN A 92 -19.74 1.16 -1.68
N LYS A 93 -20.58 2.21 -1.66
CA LYS A 93 -20.52 3.22 -0.60
C LYS A 93 -21.19 2.71 0.67
N ALA A 94 -20.38 2.48 1.71
CA ALA A 94 -20.88 2.48 3.07
C ALA A 94 -20.64 3.91 3.63
N GLU A 95 -21.70 4.72 3.76
CA GLU A 95 -21.58 6.04 4.38
C GLU A 95 -21.46 5.87 5.89
N ILE A 96 -20.26 6.11 6.40
CA ILE A 96 -19.97 6.06 7.83
C ILE A 96 -19.60 7.45 8.30
N LYS A 97 -20.35 7.96 9.26
CA LYS A 97 -20.03 9.22 9.93
C LYS A 97 -18.70 9.06 10.73
N PRO A 98 -17.81 10.07 10.74
CA PRO A 98 -16.52 9.96 11.44
C PRO A 98 -16.64 9.54 12.92
N ARG A 99 -17.73 9.94 13.58
CA ARG A 99 -18.01 9.57 14.99
C ARG A 99 -18.15 8.06 15.21
N LEU A 100 -18.58 7.31 14.18
CA LEU A 100 -18.73 5.85 14.27
C LEU A 100 -17.39 5.13 14.29
N TRP A 101 -16.38 5.69 13.64
CA TRP A 101 -15.01 5.16 13.69
C TRP A 101 -14.43 5.19 15.10
N LEU A 102 -14.64 6.31 15.80
CA LEU A 102 -14.19 6.46 17.19
C LEU A 102 -14.89 5.47 18.12
N ARG A 103 -16.16 5.16 17.86
CA ARG A 103 -16.92 4.22 18.67
C ARG A 103 -16.45 2.77 18.51
N HIS A 104 -15.98 2.40 17.34
CA HIS A 104 -15.44 1.07 17.01
C HIS A 104 -13.91 1.06 16.96
N LEU A 105 -13.26 1.96 17.71
CA LEU A 105 -11.81 2.19 17.64
C LEU A 105 -10.99 0.90 17.85
N GLY A 106 -11.39 0.03 18.78
CA GLY A 106 -10.71 -1.24 19.02
C GLY A 106 -10.67 -2.15 17.80
N MET A 107 -11.79 -2.25 17.06
CA MET A 107 -11.86 -3.03 15.83
C MET A 107 -11.03 -2.40 14.71
N VAL A 108 -11.08 -1.07 14.60
CA VAL A 108 -10.31 -0.30 13.61
C VAL A 108 -8.81 -0.44 13.85
N LEU A 109 -8.37 -0.29 15.10
CA LEU A 109 -6.96 -0.44 15.46
C LEU A 109 -6.46 -1.86 15.22
N LEU A 110 -7.22 -2.88 15.63
CA LEU A 110 -6.80 -4.27 15.46
C LEU A 110 -6.65 -4.64 13.98
N VAL A 111 -7.66 -4.31 13.15
CA VAL A 111 -7.58 -4.54 11.70
C VAL A 111 -6.46 -3.71 11.07
N GLY A 112 -6.32 -2.44 11.46
CA GLY A 112 -5.29 -1.54 10.94
C GLY A 112 -3.88 -2.02 11.25
N ILE A 113 -3.60 -2.38 12.52
CA ILE A 113 -2.28 -2.87 12.95
C ILE A 113 -1.93 -4.18 12.24
N PHE A 114 -2.88 -5.12 12.17
CA PHE A 114 -2.62 -6.39 11.49
C PHE A 114 -2.34 -6.20 10.00
N CYS A 115 -3.15 -5.39 9.31
CA CYS A 115 -2.93 -5.09 7.89
C CYS A 115 -1.60 -4.37 7.67
N LEU A 116 -1.25 -3.41 8.54
CA LEU A 116 0.03 -2.72 8.48
C LEU A 116 1.20 -3.72 8.65
N PHE A 117 1.09 -4.64 9.61
CA PHE A 117 2.09 -5.68 9.81
C PHE A 117 2.29 -6.54 8.56
N VAL A 118 1.20 -7.05 7.97
CA VAL A 118 1.26 -7.87 6.74
C VAL A 118 1.88 -7.09 5.58
N VAL A 119 1.42 -5.85 5.37
CA VAL A 119 1.97 -4.97 4.31
C VAL A 119 3.45 -4.69 4.56
N SER A 120 3.86 -4.43 5.80
CA SER A 120 5.27 -4.18 6.14
C SER A 120 6.17 -5.37 5.84
N VAL A 121 5.73 -6.60 6.18
CA VAL A 121 6.48 -7.82 5.88
C VAL A 121 6.61 -8.02 4.37
N LEU A 122 5.51 -7.89 3.62
CA LEU A 122 5.53 -7.99 2.16
C LEU A 122 6.38 -6.87 1.51
N ALA A 123 6.28 -5.66 2.04
CA ALA A 123 7.07 -4.52 1.61
C ALA A 123 8.57 -4.78 1.81
N MET A 124 8.96 -5.28 2.97
CA MET A 124 10.35 -5.60 3.27
C MET A 124 10.91 -6.65 2.30
N LEU A 125 10.15 -7.72 2.03
CA LEU A 125 10.57 -8.76 1.09
C LEU A 125 10.71 -8.22 -0.35
N THR A 126 9.78 -7.40 -0.80
CA THR A 126 9.81 -6.83 -2.16
C THR A 126 10.84 -5.72 -2.32
N CYS A 127 11.31 -5.09 -1.23
CA CYS A 127 12.37 -4.10 -1.23
C CYS A 127 13.78 -4.68 -1.12
N LEU A 128 13.97 -5.99 -0.93
CA LEU A 128 15.30 -6.60 -0.84
C LEU A 128 16.23 -6.21 -2.01
N PRO A 129 15.81 -6.26 -3.30
CA PRO A 129 16.65 -5.81 -4.40
C PRO A 129 17.05 -4.34 -4.29
N THR A 130 16.15 -3.49 -3.81
CA THR A 130 16.40 -2.06 -3.56
C THR A 130 17.49 -1.86 -2.51
N PHE A 131 17.43 -2.59 -1.39
CA PHE A 131 18.44 -2.53 -0.35
C PHE A 131 19.81 -3.00 -0.84
N ILE A 132 19.86 -4.06 -1.66
CA ILE A 132 21.11 -4.55 -2.26
C ILE A 132 21.73 -3.46 -3.14
N MET A 133 20.92 -2.79 -4.00
CA MET A 133 21.39 -1.70 -4.84
C MET A 133 21.85 -0.49 -4.02
N MET A 134 21.16 -0.16 -2.94
CA MET A 134 21.58 0.90 -2.01
C MET A 134 22.94 0.57 -1.38
N ALA A 135 23.14 -0.66 -0.89
CA ALA A 135 24.39 -1.10 -0.31
C ALA A 135 25.55 -1.06 -1.32
N ALA A 136 25.32 -1.52 -2.56
CA ALA A 136 26.32 -1.47 -3.63
C ALA A 136 26.71 -0.01 -3.97
N ASN A 137 25.73 0.90 -4.05
CA ASN A 137 26.02 2.32 -4.25
C ASN A 137 26.82 2.93 -3.09
N TRP A 138 26.47 2.58 -1.85
CA TRP A 138 27.20 3.04 -0.67
C TRP A 138 28.66 2.55 -0.66
N GLN A 139 28.88 1.26 -0.94
CA GLN A 139 30.24 0.71 -1.03
C GLN A 139 31.08 1.38 -2.10
N SER A 140 30.49 1.66 -3.27
CA SER A 140 31.18 2.39 -4.34
C SER A 140 31.58 3.81 -3.93
N GLN A 141 30.70 4.55 -3.24
CA GLN A 141 31.02 5.88 -2.74
C GLN A 141 32.15 5.84 -1.70
N MET A 142 32.14 4.86 -0.80
CA MET A 142 33.21 4.66 0.18
C MET A 142 34.54 4.28 -0.49
N GLY A 143 34.51 3.48 -1.57
CA GLY A 143 35.70 3.18 -2.38
C GLY A 143 36.34 4.45 -2.93
N VAL A 144 35.56 5.34 -3.54
CA VAL A 144 36.02 6.63 -4.07
C VAL A 144 36.66 7.50 -2.96
N ILE A 145 36.04 7.56 -1.78
CA ILE A 145 36.59 8.29 -0.62
C ILE A 145 37.94 7.71 -0.18
N ASN A 146 38.08 6.37 -0.27
CA ASN A 146 39.32 5.68 0.11
C ASN A 146 40.39 5.68 -1.01
N GLY A 147 40.18 6.42 -2.09
CA GLY A 147 41.18 6.60 -3.16
C GLY A 147 41.05 5.63 -4.33
N ASP A 148 39.95 4.86 -4.43
CA ASP A 148 39.68 4.06 -5.61
C ASP A 148 39.05 4.94 -6.71
N PRO A 149 39.78 5.24 -7.80
CA PRO A 149 39.30 6.15 -8.86
C PRO A 149 38.23 5.50 -9.76
N SER A 150 38.01 4.19 -9.65
CA SER A 150 37.15 3.46 -10.59
C SER A 150 35.67 3.80 -10.43
N GLY A 151 35.23 4.22 -9.23
CA GLY A 151 33.86 4.63 -8.98
C GLY A 151 32.84 3.55 -9.39
N MET A 152 31.59 3.97 -9.49
CA MET A 152 30.53 3.07 -9.94
C MET A 152 30.42 3.07 -11.47
N PRO A 153 30.45 1.92 -12.15
CA PRO A 153 30.23 1.83 -13.58
C PRO A 153 28.85 2.41 -13.98
N GLU A 154 28.77 3.11 -15.08
CA GLU A 154 27.55 3.81 -15.51
C GLU A 154 26.36 2.87 -15.69
N TYR A 155 26.58 1.66 -16.18
CA TYR A 155 25.51 0.68 -16.35
C TYR A 155 24.86 0.26 -15.02
N VAL A 156 25.62 0.27 -13.90
CA VAL A 156 25.10 -0.06 -12.57
C VAL A 156 24.16 1.03 -12.08
N ARG A 157 24.40 2.30 -12.42
CA ARG A 157 23.51 3.42 -12.13
C ARG A 157 22.16 3.24 -12.81
N TRP A 158 22.15 2.90 -14.11
CA TRP A 158 20.93 2.62 -14.85
C TRP A 158 20.18 1.40 -14.32
N LEU A 159 20.92 0.33 -13.96
CA LEU A 159 20.36 -0.85 -13.32
C LEU A 159 19.69 -0.51 -11.99
N THR A 160 20.31 0.33 -11.17
CA THR A 160 19.76 0.79 -9.90
C THR A 160 18.41 1.50 -10.09
N ILE A 161 18.33 2.40 -11.06
CA ILE A 161 17.08 3.10 -11.38
C ILE A 161 15.99 2.10 -11.83
N GLY A 162 16.36 1.15 -12.70
CA GLY A 162 15.45 0.10 -13.16
C GLY A 162 14.90 -0.76 -12.01
N VAL A 163 15.78 -1.16 -11.08
CA VAL A 163 15.38 -1.93 -9.89
C VAL A 163 14.45 -1.11 -8.99
N PHE A 164 14.73 0.18 -8.78
CA PHE A 164 13.88 1.04 -7.97
C PHE A 164 12.49 1.23 -8.58
N LEU A 165 12.40 1.38 -9.91
CA LEU A 165 11.13 1.49 -10.62
C LEU A 165 10.33 0.18 -10.53
N LEU A 166 10.97 -0.96 -10.76
CA LEU A 166 10.30 -2.26 -10.68
C LEU A 166 9.82 -2.56 -9.25
N ALA A 167 10.69 -2.34 -8.26
CA ALA A 167 10.34 -2.51 -6.86
C ALA A 167 9.18 -1.59 -6.46
N GLY A 168 9.21 -0.31 -6.87
CA GLY A 168 8.14 0.64 -6.65
C GLY A 168 6.81 0.20 -7.28
N PHE A 169 6.86 -0.36 -8.49
CA PHE A 169 5.66 -0.88 -9.15
C PHE A 169 5.04 -2.06 -8.38
N ILE A 170 5.84 -3.01 -7.92
CA ILE A 170 5.39 -4.14 -7.09
C ILE A 170 4.86 -3.61 -5.75
N GLN A 171 5.57 -2.68 -5.13
CA GLN A 171 5.17 -2.03 -3.88
C GLN A 171 3.80 -1.35 -3.96
N ALA A 172 3.44 -0.77 -5.10
CA ALA A 172 2.10 -0.20 -5.30
C ALA A 172 1.01 -1.23 -5.01
N TYR A 173 1.16 -2.46 -5.52
CA TYR A 173 0.17 -3.52 -5.31
C TYR A 173 0.22 -4.11 -3.89
N VAL A 174 1.37 -4.12 -3.25
CA VAL A 174 1.49 -4.48 -1.84
C VAL A 174 0.69 -3.49 -0.98
N TRP A 175 0.81 -2.18 -1.20
CA TRP A 175 0.02 -1.17 -0.48
C TRP A 175 -1.47 -1.23 -0.82
N LEU A 176 -1.84 -1.55 -2.05
CA LEU A 176 -3.24 -1.68 -2.46
C LEU A 176 -3.96 -2.85 -1.78
N THR A 177 -3.25 -3.85 -1.26
CA THR A 177 -3.87 -4.93 -0.45
C THR A 177 -4.60 -4.40 0.78
N PHE A 178 -4.21 -3.22 1.29
CA PHE A 178 -4.85 -2.56 2.42
C PHE A 178 -6.31 -2.17 2.15
N ILE A 179 -6.69 -2.00 0.89
CA ILE A 179 -8.05 -1.56 0.49
C ILE A 179 -9.10 -2.62 0.83
N GLY A 180 -8.81 -3.91 0.61
CA GLY A 180 -9.76 -5.00 0.85
C GLY A 180 -10.25 -5.05 2.30
N PRO A 181 -9.36 -5.24 3.29
CA PRO A 181 -9.72 -5.27 4.70
C PRO A 181 -10.40 -4.01 5.21
N THR A 182 -9.93 -2.82 4.79
CA THR A 182 -10.55 -1.54 5.17
C THR A 182 -11.96 -1.39 4.59
N TYR A 183 -12.20 -1.92 3.40
CA TYR A 183 -13.51 -1.95 2.79
C TYR A 183 -14.48 -2.85 3.57
N MET A 184 -14.08 -4.08 3.92
CA MET A 184 -14.89 -5.00 4.73
C MET A 184 -15.14 -4.47 6.14
N LEU A 185 -14.15 -3.79 6.73
CA LEU A 185 -14.28 -3.13 8.03
C LEU A 185 -15.36 -2.05 8.00
N ARG A 186 -15.37 -1.20 6.97
CA ARG A 186 -16.42 -0.18 6.78
C ARG A 186 -17.80 -0.81 6.72
N GLY A 187 -17.99 -1.83 5.90
CA GLY A 187 -19.27 -2.53 5.79
C GLY A 187 -19.73 -3.14 7.11
N SER A 188 -18.81 -3.74 7.88
CA SER A 188 -19.14 -4.33 9.18
C SER A 188 -19.54 -3.29 10.24
N ILE A 189 -18.87 -2.13 10.27
CA ILE A 189 -19.23 -1.03 11.19
C ILE A 189 -20.62 -0.47 10.82
N ALA A 190 -20.90 -0.27 9.53
CA ALA A 190 -22.20 0.22 9.07
C ALA A 190 -23.33 -0.73 9.46
N GLN A 191 -23.14 -2.05 9.26
CA GLN A 191 -24.15 -3.06 9.61
C GLN A 191 -24.44 -3.10 11.12
N ARG A 192 -23.40 -3.08 11.96
CA ARG A 192 -23.57 -3.06 13.44
C ARG A 192 -24.37 -1.87 13.93
N GLU A 193 -24.25 -0.73 13.28
CA GLU A 193 -25.04 0.45 13.64
C GLU A 193 -26.50 0.37 13.16
N ILE A 194 -26.78 -0.32 12.06
CA ILE A 194 -28.14 -0.62 11.61
C ILE A 194 -28.80 -1.55 12.64
N GLU A 195 -28.20 -2.69 12.92
CA GLU A 195 -28.67 -3.67 13.91
C GLU A 195 -28.94 -3.03 15.26
N ARG A 196 -28.05 -2.14 15.71
CA ARG A 196 -28.23 -1.43 16.99
C ARG A 196 -29.42 -0.48 17.02
N LYS A 197 -29.72 0.17 15.91
CA LYS A 197 -30.89 1.05 15.82
C LYS A 197 -32.19 0.25 15.89
N GLU A 198 -32.23 -0.90 15.21
CA GLU A 198 -33.36 -1.82 15.23
C GLU A 198 -33.65 -2.37 16.63
N PHE A 199 -32.62 -2.60 17.46
CA PHE A 199 -32.80 -3.05 18.85
C PHE A 199 -33.24 -1.94 19.82
N ASN A 200 -33.11 -0.69 19.46
CA ASN A 200 -33.46 0.45 20.32
C ASN A 200 -34.80 1.12 19.93
N THR A 201 -35.48 0.62 18.89
CA THR A 201 -36.86 0.96 18.51
C THR A 201 -37.82 -0.08 19.00
#